data_bd19217296faa20cb4dd201a2c56c036
#
_entry.id   bd19217296faa20cb4dd201a2c56c036
#
_cell.length_a   1.000
_cell.length_b   1.000
_cell.length_c   1.000
_cell.angle_alpha   90.00
_cell.angle_beta   90.00
_cell.angle_gamma   90.00
#
_symmetry.space_group_name_H-M   'P 1'
#
loop_
_entity.id
_entity.type
_entity.pdbx_description
1 polymer ?
#
loop_
_entity_poly.entity_id
_entity_poly.type
_entity_poly.pdbx_seq_one_letter_code
_entity_poly.pdbx_strand_id
1 'polypeptide(L)'
;MSVSLMWFRNDLRIDCNDALSHATQSGQPVVGVYLSCPKQLKLHQEGNVKQDFLIQNLFALEKRLQTLAIPLLVIKANEFKNCSKEISTIVTKYDVTQLFFNKEFGINEEKRDREVIAILAKEEIEIKTYSDQVLFEPGSLKTQQDKPFSVFTPFKRRWIEHFDPDFLDIHPPKRIKNP
;
A
#
# COMPACT_ATOMS: atom_id res chain seq x y z
N MET A 1 12.74 16.91 12.03
CA MET A 1 12.68 16.79 10.55
C MET A 1 11.46 15.96 10.23
N SER A 2 10.57 16.49 9.38
CA SER A 2 9.37 15.76 8.96
C SER A 2 9.74 14.51 8.10
N VAL A 3 8.97 13.45 8.26
CA VAL A 3 9.22 12.14 7.65
C VAL A 3 8.03 11.74 6.79
N SER A 4 8.28 11.09 5.66
CA SER A 4 7.29 10.38 4.87
C SER A 4 7.21 8.93 5.31
N LEU A 5 6.00 8.42 5.58
CA LEU A 5 5.77 7.04 5.96
C LEU A 5 5.27 6.24 4.75
N MET A 6 5.98 5.17 4.35
CA MET A 6 5.52 4.21 3.36
C MET A 6 4.93 2.99 4.05
N TRP A 7 3.62 2.78 3.93
CA TRP A 7 2.93 1.65 4.54
C TRP A 7 2.79 0.50 3.55
N PHE A 8 3.65 -0.53 3.72
CA PHE A 8 3.60 -1.77 2.97
C PHE A 8 2.51 -2.70 3.49
N ARG A 9 1.87 -3.45 2.59
CA ARG A 9 0.86 -4.48 2.88
C ARG A 9 1.17 -5.77 2.12
N ASN A 10 0.36 -6.14 1.10
CA ASN A 10 0.65 -7.29 0.24
C ASN A 10 1.65 -6.96 -0.89
N ASP A 11 1.99 -5.71 -1.04
CA ASP A 11 2.90 -5.14 -2.05
C ASP A 11 4.37 -5.13 -1.59
N LEU A 12 4.86 -6.24 -1.03
CA LEU A 12 6.21 -6.38 -0.45
C LEU A 12 7.32 -6.40 -1.51
N ARG A 13 7.42 -5.31 -2.28
CA ARG A 13 8.38 -5.14 -3.35
C ARG A 13 8.84 -3.68 -3.46
N ILE A 14 10.01 -3.44 -4.05
CA ILE A 14 10.50 -2.09 -4.35
C ILE A 14 10.30 -1.72 -5.83
N ASP A 15 10.34 -2.71 -6.73
CA ASP A 15 10.12 -2.46 -8.15
C ASP A 15 8.62 -2.35 -8.46
N CYS A 16 8.24 -1.51 -9.40
CA CYS A 16 6.85 -1.29 -9.82
C CYS A 16 5.94 -1.07 -8.58
N ASN A 17 6.37 -0.22 -7.65
CA ASN A 17 5.61 0.15 -6.46
C ASN A 17 5.40 1.66 -6.46
N ASP A 18 4.23 2.10 -6.90
CA ASP A 18 3.94 3.51 -7.13
C ASP A 18 3.99 4.33 -5.84
N ALA A 19 3.44 3.81 -4.76
CA ALA A 19 3.48 4.50 -3.46
C ALA A 19 4.92 4.72 -2.98
N LEU A 20 5.78 3.70 -3.08
CA LEU A 20 7.19 3.81 -2.71
C LEU A 20 7.95 4.78 -3.62
N SER A 21 7.70 4.71 -4.93
CA SER A 21 8.32 5.60 -5.89
C SER A 21 8.02 7.06 -5.56
N HIS A 22 6.76 7.40 -5.32
CA HIS A 22 6.35 8.75 -4.96
C HIS A 22 6.83 9.16 -3.56
N ALA A 23 6.84 8.24 -2.59
CA ALA A 23 7.39 8.51 -1.27
C ALA A 23 8.87 8.93 -1.34
N THR A 24 9.68 8.21 -2.15
CA THR A 24 11.10 8.54 -2.34
C THR A 24 11.36 9.83 -3.13
N GLN A 25 10.34 10.35 -3.79
CA GLN A 25 10.39 11.61 -4.54
C GLN A 25 9.78 12.79 -3.77
N SER A 26 9.26 12.56 -2.56
CA SER A 26 8.65 13.61 -1.72
C SER A 26 9.63 14.69 -1.23
N GLY A 27 10.92 14.42 -1.32
CA GLY A 27 11.96 15.31 -0.79
C GLY A 27 12.21 15.16 0.72
N GLN A 28 11.49 14.26 1.39
CA GLN A 28 11.64 13.98 2.82
C GLN A 28 12.35 12.64 3.06
N PRO A 29 12.95 12.41 4.23
CA PRO A 29 13.32 11.09 4.70
C PRO A 29 12.12 10.14 4.66
N VAL A 30 12.33 8.86 4.27
CA VAL A 30 11.26 7.87 4.18
C VAL A 30 11.51 6.76 5.19
N VAL A 31 10.45 6.36 5.89
CA VAL A 31 10.42 5.17 6.74
C VAL A 31 9.38 4.20 6.20
N GLY A 32 9.77 2.95 5.96
CA GLY A 32 8.85 1.88 5.64
C GLY A 32 8.19 1.32 6.90
N VAL A 33 6.91 0.97 6.84
CA VAL A 33 6.23 0.24 7.91
C VAL A 33 5.43 -0.92 7.34
N TYR A 34 5.45 -2.04 8.05
CA TYR A 34 4.56 -3.19 7.86
C TYR A 34 3.83 -3.49 9.16
N LEU A 35 2.50 -3.57 9.11
CA LEU A 35 1.69 -3.94 10.27
C LEU A 35 1.32 -5.42 10.21
N SER A 36 1.88 -6.21 11.11
CA SER A 36 1.57 -7.64 11.22
C SER A 36 0.23 -7.86 11.93
N CYS A 37 -0.70 -8.55 11.26
CA CYS A 37 -2.04 -8.83 11.75
C CYS A 37 -2.30 -10.35 11.86
N PRO A 38 -1.60 -11.10 12.74
CA PRO A 38 -1.66 -12.57 12.80
C PRO A 38 -3.04 -13.11 13.14
N LYS A 39 -3.86 -12.38 13.90
CA LYS A 39 -5.24 -12.80 14.17
C LYS A 39 -6.12 -12.69 12.92
N GLN A 40 -5.87 -11.68 12.06
CA GLN A 40 -6.56 -11.55 10.79
C GLN A 40 -6.23 -12.70 9.85
N LEU A 41 -4.96 -13.11 9.78
CA LEU A 41 -4.52 -14.25 8.98
C LEU A 41 -5.23 -15.55 9.42
N LYS A 42 -5.34 -15.77 10.74
CA LYS A 42 -6.08 -16.91 11.28
C LYS A 42 -7.57 -16.87 10.97
N LEU A 43 -8.19 -15.70 11.05
CA LEU A 43 -9.60 -15.50 10.72
C LEU A 43 -9.89 -15.83 9.24
N HIS A 44 -8.96 -15.49 8.36
CA HIS A 44 -9.03 -15.81 6.93
C HIS A 44 -8.53 -17.23 6.60
N GLN A 45 -8.23 -18.06 7.62
CA GLN A 45 -7.74 -19.44 7.45
C GLN A 45 -6.46 -19.53 6.60
N GLU A 46 -5.60 -18.52 6.67
CA GLU A 46 -4.33 -18.48 5.98
C GLU A 46 -3.37 -19.52 6.57
N GLY A 47 -2.95 -20.46 5.73
CA GLY A 47 -2.07 -21.57 6.14
C GLY A 47 -0.66 -21.13 6.55
N ASN A 48 0.03 -21.98 7.32
CA ASN A 48 1.40 -21.71 7.81
C ASN A 48 2.37 -21.41 6.67
N VAL A 49 2.26 -22.12 5.55
CA VAL A 49 3.12 -21.90 4.35
C VAL A 49 3.04 -20.46 3.86
N LYS A 50 1.84 -19.88 3.83
CA LYS A 50 1.66 -18.48 3.43
C LYS A 50 2.23 -17.52 4.46
N GLN A 51 2.14 -17.85 5.76
CA GLN A 51 2.74 -17.04 6.81
C GLN A 51 4.28 -17.07 6.75
N ASP A 52 4.88 -18.25 6.52
CA ASP A 52 6.32 -18.38 6.33
C ASP A 52 6.81 -17.64 5.08
N PHE A 53 6.06 -17.74 3.98
CA PHE A 53 6.35 -16.99 2.76
C PHE A 53 6.30 -15.47 2.99
N LEU A 54 5.31 -14.98 3.76
CA LEU A 54 5.22 -13.56 4.14
C LEU A 54 6.45 -13.10 4.92
N ILE A 55 6.89 -13.89 5.90
CA ILE A 55 8.08 -13.58 6.71
C ILE A 55 9.33 -13.50 5.83
N GLN A 56 9.53 -14.46 4.92
CA GLN A 56 10.65 -14.46 3.98
C GLN A 56 10.63 -13.22 3.06
N ASN A 57 9.44 -12.83 2.58
CA ASN A 57 9.29 -11.62 1.77
C ASN A 57 9.60 -10.34 2.56
N LEU A 58 9.25 -10.26 3.84
CA LEU A 58 9.62 -9.13 4.68
C LEU A 58 11.13 -9.00 4.85
N PHE A 59 11.86 -10.10 5.08
CA PHE A 59 13.31 -10.08 5.12
C PHE A 59 13.95 -9.67 3.77
N ALA A 60 13.38 -10.17 2.66
CA ALA A 60 13.84 -9.78 1.33
C ALA A 60 13.58 -8.28 1.05
N LEU A 61 12.40 -7.78 1.42
CA LEU A 61 12.05 -6.37 1.31
C LEU A 61 12.98 -5.49 2.13
N GLU A 62 13.25 -5.85 3.40
CA GLU A 62 14.15 -5.09 4.27
C GLU A 62 15.54 -4.92 3.64
N LYS A 63 16.13 -6.03 3.15
CA LYS A 63 17.44 -5.99 2.46
C LYS A 63 17.42 -5.05 1.25
N ARG A 64 16.35 -5.08 0.48
CA ARG A 64 16.22 -4.22 -0.71
C ARG A 64 16.00 -2.75 -0.32
N LEU A 65 15.21 -2.46 0.71
CA LEU A 65 15.00 -1.11 1.22
C LEU A 65 16.29 -0.49 1.77
N GLN A 66 17.17 -1.30 2.38
CA GLN A 66 18.50 -0.86 2.81
C GLN A 66 19.34 -0.30 1.66
N THR A 67 19.21 -0.83 0.42
CA THR A 67 19.91 -0.28 -0.75
C THR A 67 19.44 1.13 -1.12
N LEU A 68 18.21 1.47 -0.73
CA LEU A 68 17.60 2.79 -0.90
C LEU A 68 17.79 3.70 0.33
N ALA A 69 18.49 3.22 1.37
CA ALA A 69 18.64 3.85 2.69
C ALA A 69 17.30 4.06 3.42
N ILE A 70 16.32 3.16 3.24
CA ILE A 70 15.00 3.20 3.88
C ILE A 70 14.94 2.14 4.98
N PRO A 71 14.77 2.50 6.27
CA PRO A 71 14.52 1.56 7.34
C PRO A 71 13.11 0.98 7.24
N LEU A 72 12.93 -0.30 7.63
CA LEU A 72 11.63 -0.96 7.71
C LEU A 72 11.24 -1.24 9.16
N LEU A 73 10.10 -0.71 9.59
CA LEU A 73 9.48 -1.02 10.88
C LEU A 73 8.47 -2.16 10.70
N VAL A 74 8.62 -3.24 11.45
CA VAL A 74 7.61 -4.32 11.52
C VAL A 74 6.93 -4.28 12.87
N ILE A 75 5.65 -3.91 12.89
CA ILE A 75 4.87 -3.66 14.10
C ILE A 75 3.69 -4.62 14.18
N LYS A 76 3.43 -5.17 15.36
CA LYS A 76 2.34 -6.11 15.60
C LYS A 76 1.04 -5.37 15.95
N ALA A 77 0.13 -5.23 14.98
CA ALA A 77 -1.22 -4.68 15.18
C ALA A 77 -2.24 -5.74 15.62
N ASN A 78 -1.96 -7.03 15.38
CA ASN A 78 -2.81 -8.18 15.62
C ASN A 78 -4.04 -8.30 14.71
N GLU A 79 -4.86 -7.25 14.57
CA GLU A 79 -6.10 -7.21 13.80
C GLU A 79 -6.17 -5.91 12.98
N PHE A 80 -6.90 -5.91 11.88
CA PHE A 80 -7.05 -4.72 11.02
C PHE A 80 -7.62 -3.51 11.76
N LYS A 81 -8.58 -3.71 12.66
CA LYS A 81 -9.15 -2.62 13.47
C LYS A 81 -8.15 -1.85 14.34
N ASN A 82 -6.98 -2.44 14.61
CA ASN A 82 -5.93 -1.79 15.40
C ASN A 82 -4.95 -0.99 14.52
N CYS A 83 -4.99 -1.17 13.18
CA CYS A 83 -4.02 -0.55 12.28
C CYS A 83 -4.04 0.97 12.37
N SER A 84 -5.22 1.57 12.49
CA SER A 84 -5.35 3.02 12.59
C SER A 84 -4.66 3.58 13.83
N LYS A 85 -4.80 2.91 14.99
CA LYS A 85 -4.11 3.29 16.22
C LYS A 85 -2.60 3.15 16.11
N GLU A 86 -2.12 2.05 15.53
CA GLU A 86 -0.67 1.83 15.36
C GLU A 86 -0.05 2.85 14.40
N ILE A 87 -0.73 3.17 13.30
CA ILE A 87 -0.26 4.21 12.36
C ILE A 87 -0.23 5.57 13.04
N SER A 88 -1.28 5.99 13.76
CA SER A 88 -1.30 7.26 14.49
C SER A 88 -0.16 7.34 15.53
N THR A 89 0.12 6.23 16.24
CA THR A 89 1.26 6.16 17.17
C THR A 89 2.60 6.38 16.45
N ILE A 90 2.78 5.81 15.25
CA ILE A 90 4.00 5.97 14.44
C ILE A 90 4.11 7.41 13.94
N VAL A 91 3.00 7.97 13.45
CA VAL A 91 2.91 9.35 12.95
C VAL A 91 3.40 10.33 14.01
N THR A 92 2.87 10.24 15.22
CA THR A 92 3.27 11.11 16.36
C THR A 92 4.73 10.86 16.76
N LYS A 93 5.18 9.60 16.82
CA LYS A 93 6.52 9.24 17.30
C LYS A 93 7.64 9.73 16.38
N TYR A 94 7.40 9.70 15.07
CA TYR A 94 8.42 9.99 14.06
C TYR A 94 8.22 11.33 13.32
N ASP A 95 7.30 12.17 13.78
CA ASP A 95 6.99 13.48 13.16
C ASP A 95 6.63 13.29 11.66
N VAL A 96 5.76 12.31 11.38
CA VAL A 96 5.31 12.00 10.03
C VAL A 96 4.36 13.08 9.54
N THR A 97 4.59 13.59 8.33
CA THR A 97 3.71 14.58 7.68
C THR A 97 3.02 14.03 6.44
N GLN A 98 3.51 12.92 5.89
CA GLN A 98 2.95 12.30 4.70
C GLN A 98 2.86 10.79 4.87
N LEU A 99 1.71 10.18 4.51
CA LEU A 99 1.51 8.74 4.44
C LEU A 99 1.29 8.31 3.00
N PHE A 100 2.06 7.32 2.55
CA PHE A 100 1.97 6.72 1.22
C PHE A 100 1.58 5.26 1.31
N PHE A 101 0.65 4.82 0.46
CA PHE A 101 0.32 3.42 0.33
C PHE A 101 -0.42 3.08 -0.98
N ASN A 102 -0.32 1.81 -1.43
CA ASN A 102 -1.08 1.31 -2.57
C ASN A 102 -2.43 0.76 -2.11
N LYS A 103 -3.52 1.05 -2.79
CA LYS A 103 -4.86 0.57 -2.44
C LYS A 103 -4.96 -0.96 -2.50
N GLU A 104 -5.75 -1.53 -1.61
CA GLU A 104 -6.20 -2.91 -1.65
C GLU A 104 -7.73 -2.92 -1.75
N PHE A 105 -8.29 -3.83 -2.58
CA PHE A 105 -9.70 -3.81 -2.96
C PHE A 105 -10.57 -4.84 -2.24
N GLY A 106 -10.05 -5.49 -1.20
CA GLY A 106 -10.81 -6.35 -0.32
C GLY A 106 -11.69 -5.54 0.65
N ILE A 107 -12.87 -6.06 0.98
CA ILE A 107 -13.86 -5.37 1.85
C ILE A 107 -13.24 -4.99 3.21
N ASN A 108 -12.47 -5.92 3.80
CA ASN A 108 -11.82 -5.68 5.09
C ASN A 108 -10.64 -4.70 4.97
N GLU A 109 -9.91 -4.77 3.87
CA GLU A 109 -8.80 -3.91 3.53
C GLU A 109 -9.26 -2.47 3.31
N GLU A 110 -10.32 -2.28 2.53
CA GLU A 110 -10.93 -0.96 2.32
C GLU A 110 -11.48 -0.35 3.62
N LYS A 111 -12.08 -1.17 4.48
CA LYS A 111 -12.57 -0.71 5.80
C LYS A 111 -11.39 -0.24 6.66
N ARG A 112 -10.33 -1.03 6.74
CA ARG A 112 -9.09 -0.68 7.45
C ARG A 112 -8.50 0.63 6.94
N ASP A 113 -8.39 0.78 5.61
CA ASP A 113 -7.80 1.96 4.97
C ASP A 113 -8.65 3.21 5.25
N ARG A 114 -9.98 3.11 5.17
CA ARG A 114 -10.89 4.21 5.54
C ARG A 114 -10.76 4.62 7.00
N GLU A 115 -10.58 3.67 7.92
CA GLU A 115 -10.39 3.97 9.34
C GLU A 115 -9.05 4.69 9.59
N VAL A 116 -7.97 4.29 8.90
CA VAL A 116 -6.67 4.99 8.95
C VAL A 116 -6.79 6.40 8.42
N ILE A 117 -7.39 6.57 7.24
CA ILE A 117 -7.58 7.88 6.60
C ILE A 117 -8.39 8.81 7.53
N ALA A 118 -9.49 8.32 8.12
CA ALA A 118 -10.36 9.11 8.97
C ALA A 118 -9.68 9.59 10.26
N ILE A 119 -8.74 8.82 10.82
CA ILE A 119 -7.99 9.22 12.01
C ILE A 119 -6.93 10.26 11.62
N LEU A 120 -6.13 10.00 10.60
CA LEU A 120 -5.04 10.87 10.20
C LEU A 120 -5.50 12.21 9.60
N ALA A 121 -6.69 12.25 9.01
CA ALA A 121 -7.30 13.50 8.55
C ALA A 121 -7.50 14.53 9.69
N LYS A 122 -7.57 14.07 10.95
CA LYS A 122 -7.64 14.95 12.14
C LYS A 122 -6.28 15.46 12.61
N GLU A 123 -5.22 14.83 12.13
CA GLU A 123 -3.82 15.10 12.50
C GLU A 123 -3.10 15.91 11.40
N GLU A 124 -3.84 16.43 10.41
CA GLU A 124 -3.30 17.21 9.27
C GLU A 124 -2.22 16.49 8.45
N ILE A 125 -2.27 15.15 8.43
CA ILE A 125 -1.35 14.31 7.67
C ILE A 125 -1.79 14.23 6.21
N GLU A 126 -0.91 14.53 5.28
CA GLU A 126 -1.17 14.36 3.85
C GLU A 126 -1.15 12.87 3.47
N ILE A 127 -2.28 12.34 2.97
CA ILE A 127 -2.41 10.93 2.61
C ILE A 127 -2.42 10.79 1.09
N LYS A 128 -1.49 9.99 0.56
CA LYS A 128 -1.32 9.71 -0.87
C LYS A 128 -1.51 8.23 -1.15
N THR A 129 -2.52 7.89 -1.94
CA THR A 129 -2.88 6.51 -2.28
C THR A 129 -2.77 6.26 -3.77
N TYR A 130 -2.28 5.07 -4.14
CA TYR A 130 -2.04 4.68 -5.53
C TYR A 130 -2.70 3.34 -5.83
N SER A 131 -2.97 3.07 -7.10
CA SER A 131 -3.53 1.80 -7.59
C SER A 131 -2.50 1.11 -8.46
N ASP A 132 -1.67 0.25 -7.86
CA ASP A 132 -0.61 -0.48 -8.58
C ASP A 132 -0.86 -1.99 -8.69
N GLN A 133 -1.95 -2.50 -8.12
CA GLN A 133 -2.35 -3.91 -8.22
C GLN A 133 -3.15 -4.21 -9.49
N VAL A 134 -3.77 -3.21 -10.07
CA VAL A 134 -4.66 -3.33 -11.24
C VAL A 134 -4.47 -2.12 -12.14
N LEU A 135 -4.58 -2.32 -13.45
CA LEU A 135 -4.54 -1.21 -14.43
C LEU A 135 -5.78 -0.33 -14.37
N PHE A 136 -6.94 -0.94 -14.11
CA PHE A 136 -8.20 -0.23 -13.94
C PHE A 136 -8.75 -0.48 -12.55
N GLU A 137 -9.03 0.55 -11.81
CA GLU A 137 -9.67 0.40 -10.49
C GLU A 137 -11.02 -0.34 -10.60
N PRO A 138 -11.37 -1.17 -9.61
CA PRO A 138 -12.67 -1.85 -9.60
C PRO A 138 -13.82 -0.88 -9.79
N GLY A 139 -14.70 -1.18 -10.75
CA GLY A 139 -15.85 -0.33 -11.07
C GLY A 139 -15.57 0.88 -11.98
N SER A 140 -14.31 1.14 -12.39
CA SER A 140 -13.99 2.22 -13.32
C SER A 140 -14.46 1.90 -14.75
N LEU A 141 -14.36 0.64 -15.18
CA LEU A 141 -14.89 0.20 -16.46
C LEU A 141 -16.37 -0.19 -16.32
N LYS A 142 -17.22 0.52 -17.05
CA LYS A 142 -18.67 0.33 -17.03
C LYS A 142 -19.24 0.11 -18.43
N THR A 143 -20.45 -0.48 -18.46
CA THR A 143 -21.26 -0.56 -19.69
C THR A 143 -21.69 0.82 -20.17
N GLN A 144 -22.22 0.90 -21.41
CA GLN A 144 -22.78 2.15 -21.95
C GLN A 144 -23.94 2.72 -21.09
N GLN A 145 -24.55 1.89 -20.25
CA GLN A 145 -25.63 2.29 -19.31
C GLN A 145 -25.09 2.63 -17.92
N ASP A 146 -23.78 2.86 -17.76
CA ASP A 146 -23.11 3.15 -16.48
C ASP A 146 -23.26 2.05 -15.41
N LYS A 147 -23.42 0.79 -15.83
CA LYS A 147 -23.55 -0.38 -14.93
C LYS A 147 -22.31 -1.25 -14.95
N PRO A 148 -22.02 -1.98 -13.88
CA PRO A 148 -20.98 -3.00 -13.88
C PRO A 148 -21.24 -4.06 -14.95
N PHE A 149 -20.17 -4.64 -15.50
CA PHE A 149 -20.30 -5.80 -16.39
C PHE A 149 -20.64 -7.05 -15.60
N SER A 150 -21.66 -7.77 -16.02
CA SER A 150 -22.03 -9.10 -15.49
C SER A 150 -21.48 -10.26 -16.33
N VAL A 151 -20.93 -9.98 -17.52
CA VAL A 151 -20.40 -10.97 -18.47
C VAL A 151 -18.96 -10.60 -18.85
N PHE A 152 -18.06 -11.57 -18.84
CA PHE A 152 -16.63 -11.35 -19.07
C PHE A 152 -16.29 -10.84 -20.48
N THR A 153 -16.93 -11.40 -21.53
CA THR A 153 -16.57 -11.06 -22.92
C THR A 153 -16.71 -9.56 -23.25
N PRO A 154 -17.83 -8.89 -22.96
CA PRO A 154 -17.93 -7.46 -23.18
C PRO A 154 -17.01 -6.65 -22.25
N PHE A 155 -16.78 -7.10 -20.99
CA PHE A 155 -15.79 -6.50 -20.11
C PHE A 155 -14.40 -6.56 -20.73
N LYS A 156 -13.94 -7.72 -21.20
CA LYS A 156 -12.63 -7.90 -21.85
C LYS A 156 -12.46 -6.96 -23.04
N ARG A 157 -13.49 -6.84 -23.90
CA ARG A 157 -13.43 -5.91 -25.04
C ARG A 157 -13.24 -4.48 -24.59
N ARG A 158 -14.03 -4.03 -23.62
CA ARG A 158 -13.94 -2.69 -23.04
C ARG A 158 -12.59 -2.44 -22.40
N TRP A 159 -12.04 -3.44 -21.70
CA TRP A 159 -10.73 -3.40 -21.09
C TRP A 159 -9.61 -3.18 -22.12
N ILE A 160 -9.65 -3.96 -23.22
CA ILE A 160 -8.65 -3.84 -24.32
C ILE A 160 -8.77 -2.49 -25.04
N GLU A 161 -10.00 -2.00 -25.27
CA GLU A 161 -10.25 -0.71 -25.90
C GLU A 161 -9.68 0.48 -25.10
N HIS A 162 -9.61 0.36 -23.78
CA HIS A 162 -9.14 1.41 -22.87
C HIS A 162 -7.70 1.20 -22.41
N PHE A 163 -7.10 0.08 -22.79
CA PHE A 163 -5.70 -0.19 -22.46
C PHE A 163 -4.79 0.77 -23.20
N ASP A 164 -3.97 1.50 -22.43
CA ASP A 164 -2.90 2.35 -22.94
C ASP A 164 -1.57 1.78 -22.44
N PRO A 165 -0.58 1.53 -23.34
CA PRO A 165 0.75 1.12 -22.95
C PRO A 165 1.41 2.05 -21.91
N ASP A 166 1.09 3.34 -21.91
CA ASP A 166 1.61 4.33 -20.96
C ASP A 166 1.19 4.03 -19.50
N PHE A 167 0.14 3.20 -19.28
CA PHE A 167 -0.18 2.68 -17.94
C PHE A 167 0.90 1.76 -17.36
N LEU A 168 1.82 1.30 -18.18
CA LEU A 168 2.94 0.44 -17.78
C LEU A 168 4.22 1.22 -17.49
N ASP A 169 4.16 2.54 -17.48
CA ASP A 169 5.30 3.36 -17.14
C ASP A 169 5.75 3.09 -15.70
N ILE A 170 7.00 2.61 -15.59
CA ILE A 170 7.60 2.23 -14.33
C ILE A 170 8.39 3.42 -13.79
N HIS A 171 7.98 3.93 -12.65
CA HIS A 171 8.73 4.93 -11.92
C HIS A 171 9.55 4.25 -10.80
N PRO A 172 10.86 3.99 -11.00
CA PRO A 172 11.66 3.34 -9.98
C PRO A 172 11.81 4.24 -8.74
N PRO A 173 11.84 3.66 -7.54
CA PRO A 173 12.11 4.41 -6.33
C PRO A 173 13.56 4.92 -6.34
N LYS A 174 13.77 6.09 -5.75
CA LYS A 174 15.08 6.73 -5.66
C LYS A 174 15.76 6.37 -4.34
N ARG A 175 17.09 6.27 -4.37
CA ARG A 175 17.86 6.24 -3.13
C ARG A 175 17.72 7.59 -2.43
N ILE A 176 17.35 7.57 -1.16
CA ILE A 176 17.17 8.78 -0.37
C ILE A 176 18.37 9.05 0.53
N LYS A 177 18.45 10.28 1.02
CA LYS A 177 19.37 10.65 2.11
C LYS A 177 18.54 10.59 3.40
N ASN A 178 18.61 9.48 4.11
CA ASN A 178 18.12 9.41 5.48
C ASN A 178 19.25 9.87 6.43
N PRO A 179 18.92 10.66 7.44
CA PRO A 179 19.87 11.06 8.48
C PRO A 179 20.33 9.87 9.32
#